data_fa5ed5f616c88183a8068b5fa08a614e
#
_entry.id   fa5ed5f616c88183a8068b5fa08a614e
#
_cell.length_a   1.000
_cell.length_b   1.000
_cell.length_c   1.000
_cell.angle_alpha   90.00
_cell.angle_beta   90.00
_cell.angle_gamma   90.00
#
_symmetry.space_group_name_H-M   'P 1'
#
loop_
_entity.id
_entity.type
_entity.pdbx_description
1 polymer ?
#
loop_
_entity_poly.entity_id
_entity_poly.type
_entity_poly.pdbx_seq_one_letter_code
_entity_poly.pdbx_strand_id
1 'polypeptide(L)'
;TGHRTTYRKSHPTKKRKTVRRSERKAVKQEEKTNVMRLLDQKKIEYTAHNYLQSGAISGTEVAAALGEPPEKVFKTLVTVGKSGAHYVFLVPVEKELDLKRAASAVGEKSIEMIKSKDLLPLTGYIHGGCSPLGMKKTFPTVIDESVATLDRFFFSAGKIGFQVEMSPATLATLLPYRTAALTVR
;
A
#
# COMPACT_ATOMS: atom_id res chain seq x y z
N THR A 1 27.57 15.82 -64.77
CA THR A 1 28.48 15.67 -63.62
C THR A 1 27.66 15.64 -62.32
N GLY A 2 27.28 14.43 -61.90
CA GLY A 2 26.51 14.24 -60.66
C GLY A 2 27.44 13.85 -59.53
N HIS A 3 27.41 14.63 -58.43
CA HIS A 3 28.03 14.25 -57.17
C HIS A 3 27.00 13.48 -56.32
N ARG A 4 27.24 12.18 -56.12
CA ARG A 4 26.52 11.36 -55.16
C ARG A 4 27.17 11.52 -53.77
N THR A 5 26.49 12.18 -52.87
CA THR A 5 26.88 12.23 -51.45
C THR A 5 26.28 11.02 -50.76
N THR A 6 27.11 10.08 -50.35
CA THR A 6 26.71 8.92 -49.56
C THR A 6 26.60 9.30 -48.09
N TYR A 7 25.40 9.30 -47.58
CA TYR A 7 25.11 9.44 -46.12
C TYR A 7 25.50 8.14 -45.40
N ARG A 8 26.54 8.19 -44.59
CA ARG A 8 26.91 7.12 -43.67
C ARG A 8 25.96 7.12 -42.47
N LYS A 9 25.06 6.14 -42.37
CA LYS A 9 24.29 5.89 -41.18
C LYS A 9 25.23 5.48 -40.04
N SER A 10 25.42 6.38 -39.06
CA SER A 10 26.13 6.05 -37.83
C SER A 10 25.26 5.13 -36.97
N HIS A 11 25.70 3.92 -36.75
CA HIS A 11 25.05 3.00 -35.83
C HIS A 11 25.28 3.48 -34.38
N PRO A 12 24.27 3.47 -33.50
CA PRO A 12 24.47 3.86 -32.11
C PRO A 12 25.36 2.86 -31.39
N THR A 13 26.46 3.35 -30.87
CA THR A 13 27.49 2.57 -30.20
C THR A 13 26.95 1.82 -28.99
N LYS A 14 27.47 0.61 -28.74
CA LYS A 14 27.08 -0.26 -27.60
C LYS A 14 27.06 0.46 -26.23
N LYS A 15 27.84 1.52 -26.03
CA LYS A 15 27.86 2.36 -24.83
C LYS A 15 26.52 3.06 -24.53
N ARG A 16 25.80 3.56 -25.54
CA ARG A 16 24.49 4.22 -25.36
C ARG A 16 23.40 3.25 -24.91
N LYS A 17 23.46 1.98 -25.32
CA LYS A 17 22.48 0.96 -24.89
C LYS A 17 22.68 0.55 -23.43
N THR A 18 23.92 0.53 -22.95
CA THR A 18 24.28 0.12 -21.58
C THR A 18 23.89 1.21 -20.57
N VAL A 19 24.13 2.49 -20.91
CA VAL A 19 23.72 3.62 -20.06
C VAL A 19 22.20 3.69 -19.91
N ARG A 20 21.45 3.57 -21.00
CA ARG A 20 19.98 3.57 -20.94
C ARG A 20 19.40 2.38 -20.14
N ARG A 21 20.09 1.23 -20.13
CA ARG A 21 19.65 0.05 -19.37
C ARG A 21 19.97 0.19 -17.87
N SER A 22 21.09 0.83 -17.52
CA SER A 22 21.44 1.13 -16.12
C SER A 22 20.55 2.24 -15.55
N GLU A 23 20.25 3.27 -16.32
CA GLU A 23 19.30 4.32 -15.93
C GLU A 23 17.88 3.76 -15.72
N ARG A 24 17.41 2.90 -16.62
CA ARG A 24 16.11 2.21 -16.44
C ARG A 24 16.09 1.27 -15.24
N LYS A 25 17.21 0.63 -14.87
CA LYS A 25 17.32 -0.18 -13.66
C LYS A 25 17.36 0.68 -12.40
N ALA A 26 18.08 1.81 -12.42
CA ALA A 26 18.14 2.75 -11.32
C ALA A 26 16.76 3.37 -11.05
N VAL A 27 16.05 3.85 -12.08
CA VAL A 27 14.70 4.39 -11.97
C VAL A 27 13.72 3.34 -11.42
N LYS A 28 13.81 2.07 -11.85
CA LYS A 28 12.99 0.98 -11.28
C LYS A 28 13.33 0.67 -9.82
N GLN A 29 14.57 0.86 -9.37
CA GLN A 29 14.96 0.66 -7.98
C GLN A 29 14.50 1.80 -7.06
N GLU A 30 14.46 3.04 -7.54
CA GLU A 30 13.97 4.21 -6.81
C GLU A 30 12.44 4.18 -6.61
N GLU A 31 11.69 3.50 -7.49
CA GLU A 31 10.23 3.35 -7.41
C GLU A 31 9.75 2.28 -6.43
N LYS A 32 10.64 1.45 -5.88
CA LYS A 32 10.26 0.41 -4.91
C LYS A 32 10.19 0.98 -3.50
N THR A 33 9.05 0.75 -2.84
CA THR A 33 8.88 1.04 -1.42
C THR A 33 9.50 -0.06 -0.55
N ASN A 34 9.65 0.22 0.74
CA ASN A 34 10.12 -0.81 1.69
C ASN A 34 9.19 -2.02 1.75
N VAL A 35 7.88 -1.83 1.64
CA VAL A 35 6.90 -2.93 1.58
C VAL A 35 7.15 -3.81 0.36
N MET A 36 7.36 -3.20 -0.81
CA MET A 36 7.66 -3.95 -2.04
C MET A 36 8.97 -4.74 -1.92
N ARG A 37 10.01 -4.15 -1.31
CA ARG A 37 11.26 -4.86 -1.04
C ARG A 37 11.09 -6.03 -0.10
N LEU A 38 10.28 -5.86 0.95
CA LEU A 38 9.93 -6.92 1.89
C LEU A 38 9.24 -8.09 1.16
N LEU A 39 8.28 -7.79 0.30
CA LEU A 39 7.56 -8.79 -0.50
C LEU A 39 8.49 -9.52 -1.47
N ASP A 40 9.37 -8.79 -2.14
CA ASP A 40 10.37 -9.37 -3.04
C ASP A 40 11.34 -10.30 -2.32
N GLN A 41 11.82 -9.91 -1.15
CA GLN A 41 12.71 -10.73 -0.33
C GLN A 41 12.06 -12.04 0.11
N LYS A 42 10.77 -12.00 0.42
CA LYS A 42 9.98 -13.17 0.82
C LYS A 42 9.44 -13.96 -0.36
N LYS A 43 9.73 -13.53 -1.60
CA LYS A 43 9.25 -14.16 -2.84
C LYS A 43 7.72 -14.25 -2.89
N ILE A 44 7.05 -13.21 -2.40
CA ILE A 44 5.60 -13.09 -2.40
C ILE A 44 5.13 -12.51 -3.72
N GLU A 45 4.11 -13.12 -4.29
CA GLU A 45 3.45 -12.63 -5.49
C GLU A 45 2.50 -11.49 -5.16
N TYR A 46 2.68 -10.32 -5.79
CA TYR A 46 1.85 -9.14 -5.64
C TYR A 46 1.88 -8.29 -6.91
N THR A 47 0.92 -7.41 -7.06
CA THR A 47 0.93 -6.39 -8.11
C THR A 47 1.13 -5.02 -7.48
N ALA A 48 2.10 -4.27 -8.00
CA ALA A 48 2.37 -2.89 -7.56
C ALA A 48 1.64 -1.89 -8.46
N HIS A 49 1.06 -0.86 -7.84
CA HIS A 49 0.38 0.22 -8.53
C HIS A 49 0.96 1.57 -8.11
N ASN A 50 1.26 2.41 -9.10
CA ASN A 50 1.75 3.78 -8.90
C ASN A 50 0.69 4.76 -9.41
N TYR A 51 0.18 5.59 -8.52
CA TYR A 51 -0.83 6.62 -8.83
C TYR A 51 -0.35 8.05 -8.51
N LEU A 52 0.96 8.25 -8.33
CA LEU A 52 1.56 9.56 -7.96
C LEU A 52 1.12 10.69 -8.89
N GLN A 53 1.09 10.43 -10.19
CA GLN A 53 0.77 11.46 -11.20
C GLN A 53 -0.70 11.86 -11.19
N SER A 54 -1.58 11.06 -10.58
CA SER A 54 -3.00 11.37 -10.49
C SER A 54 -3.30 12.50 -9.50
N GLY A 55 -2.39 12.76 -8.54
CA GLY A 55 -2.62 13.70 -7.44
C GLY A 55 -3.67 13.25 -6.43
N ALA A 56 -4.12 11.99 -6.49
CA ALA A 56 -5.10 11.45 -5.56
C ALA A 56 -4.56 11.45 -4.13
N ILE A 57 -5.37 11.90 -3.17
CA ILE A 57 -5.01 12.02 -1.75
C ILE A 57 -5.95 11.18 -0.90
N SER A 58 -7.28 11.35 -1.02
CA SER A 58 -8.26 10.57 -0.28
C SER A 58 -8.33 9.13 -0.77
N GLY A 59 -8.75 8.20 0.10
CA GLY A 59 -8.88 6.79 -0.26
C GLY A 59 -9.81 6.53 -1.44
N THR A 60 -10.92 7.28 -1.55
CA THR A 60 -11.86 7.17 -2.68
C THR A 60 -11.26 7.72 -3.97
N GLU A 61 -10.48 8.79 -3.92
CA GLU A 61 -9.72 9.30 -5.06
C GLU A 61 -8.66 8.29 -5.51
N VAL A 62 -8.00 7.61 -4.58
CA VAL A 62 -7.02 6.55 -4.88
C VAL A 62 -7.69 5.39 -5.60
N ALA A 63 -8.84 4.91 -5.13
CA ALA A 63 -9.59 3.85 -5.80
C ALA A 63 -9.97 4.26 -7.24
N ALA A 64 -10.44 5.48 -7.44
CA ALA A 64 -10.76 6.02 -8.75
C ALA A 64 -9.52 6.09 -9.66
N ALA A 65 -8.38 6.53 -9.13
CA ALA A 65 -7.12 6.60 -9.87
C ALA A 65 -6.61 5.22 -10.30
N LEU A 66 -6.87 4.19 -9.49
CA LEU A 66 -6.55 2.80 -9.82
C LEU A 66 -7.55 2.18 -10.81
N GLY A 67 -8.69 2.82 -11.04
CA GLY A 67 -9.77 2.23 -11.83
C GLY A 67 -10.46 1.05 -11.15
N GLU A 68 -10.44 1.02 -9.81
CA GLU A 68 -10.95 -0.09 -9.01
C GLU A 68 -12.16 0.32 -8.17
N PRO A 69 -13.08 -0.63 -7.90
CA PRO A 69 -14.17 -0.38 -6.97
C PRO A 69 -13.63 -0.03 -5.57
N PRO A 70 -14.20 0.99 -4.89
CA PRO A 70 -13.72 1.37 -3.56
C PRO A 70 -13.87 0.26 -2.52
N GLU A 71 -14.75 -0.72 -2.73
CA GLU A 71 -14.91 -1.90 -1.87
C GLU A 71 -13.68 -2.82 -1.84
N LYS A 72 -12.82 -2.72 -2.84
CA LYS A 72 -11.59 -3.52 -2.95
C LYS A 72 -10.35 -2.80 -2.42
N VAL A 73 -10.44 -1.50 -2.18
CA VAL A 73 -9.32 -0.67 -1.72
C VAL A 73 -9.51 -0.38 -0.23
N PHE A 74 -8.54 -0.81 0.58
CA PHE A 74 -8.60 -0.73 2.04
C PHE A 74 -7.63 0.32 2.55
N LYS A 75 -8.06 1.07 3.55
CA LYS A 75 -7.22 2.01 4.32
C LYS A 75 -6.78 1.35 5.62
N THR A 76 -5.57 1.66 6.04
CA THR A 76 -4.97 1.16 7.27
C THR A 76 -5.06 2.23 8.36
N LEU A 77 -5.75 1.91 9.44
CA LEU A 77 -6.01 2.81 10.55
C LEU A 77 -5.32 2.31 11.81
N VAL A 78 -4.53 3.15 12.44
CA VAL A 78 -3.85 2.87 13.69
C VAL A 78 -4.59 3.52 14.83
N THR A 79 -4.86 2.75 15.86
CA THR A 79 -5.72 3.13 16.98
C THR A 79 -5.06 2.84 18.31
N VAL A 80 -5.62 3.41 19.37
CA VAL A 80 -5.24 3.13 20.74
C VAL A 80 -6.48 2.75 21.55
N GLY A 81 -6.39 1.66 22.29
CA GLY A 81 -7.43 1.24 23.24
C GLY A 81 -7.31 1.99 24.56
N LYS A 82 -8.37 1.92 25.37
CA LYS A 82 -8.37 2.50 26.72
C LYS A 82 -7.24 1.95 27.59
N SER A 83 -6.82 0.71 27.37
CA SER A 83 -5.68 0.09 28.04
C SER A 83 -4.33 0.70 27.70
N GLY A 84 -4.25 1.51 26.64
CA GLY A 84 -3.01 2.02 26.06
C GLY A 84 -2.41 1.11 24.98
N ALA A 85 -2.95 -0.07 24.74
CA ALA A 85 -2.52 -0.94 23.66
C ALA A 85 -2.94 -0.40 22.29
N HIS A 86 -2.13 -0.66 21.27
CA HIS A 86 -2.38 -0.22 19.91
C HIS A 86 -2.90 -1.37 19.05
N TYR A 87 -3.78 -1.02 18.12
CA TYR A 87 -4.42 -1.95 17.18
C TYR A 87 -4.48 -1.34 15.80
N VAL A 88 -4.40 -2.20 14.79
CA VAL A 88 -4.50 -1.82 13.37
C VAL A 88 -5.79 -2.37 12.80
N PHE A 89 -6.56 -1.50 12.15
CA PHE A 89 -7.80 -1.87 11.46
C PHE A 89 -7.71 -1.51 9.99
N LEU A 90 -8.13 -2.44 9.13
CA LEU A 90 -8.28 -2.21 7.71
C LEU A 90 -9.74 -2.22 7.33
N VAL A 91 -10.20 -1.16 6.69
CA VAL A 91 -11.58 -1.01 6.22
C VAL A 91 -11.61 -0.49 4.79
N PRO A 92 -12.65 -0.78 3.99
CA PRO A 92 -12.80 -0.19 2.67
C PRO A 92 -12.73 1.35 2.74
N VAL A 93 -12.07 1.96 1.75
CA VAL A 93 -11.79 3.41 1.74
C VAL A 93 -13.04 4.28 1.74
N GLU A 94 -14.18 3.78 1.26
CA GLU A 94 -15.47 4.48 1.27
C GLU A 94 -16.23 4.37 2.59
N LYS A 95 -15.78 3.48 3.48
CA LYS A 95 -16.42 3.21 4.76
C LYS A 95 -15.66 3.88 5.91
N GLU A 96 -16.36 4.09 7.00
CA GLU A 96 -15.78 4.59 8.25
C GLU A 96 -15.66 3.49 9.28
N LEU A 97 -14.58 3.50 10.05
CA LEU A 97 -14.42 2.62 11.19
C LEU A 97 -15.44 2.98 12.28
N ASP A 98 -16.26 2.02 12.67
CA ASP A 98 -17.09 2.13 13.86
C ASP A 98 -16.24 1.84 15.09
N LEU A 99 -15.95 2.86 15.88
CA LEU A 99 -15.06 2.73 17.03
C LEU A 99 -15.58 1.77 18.11
N LYS A 100 -16.89 1.66 18.26
CA LYS A 100 -17.51 0.70 19.20
C LYS A 100 -17.33 -0.74 18.72
N ARG A 101 -17.51 -0.98 17.42
CA ARG A 101 -17.28 -2.30 16.82
C ARG A 101 -15.80 -2.66 16.86
N ALA A 102 -14.92 -1.71 16.61
CA ALA A 102 -13.49 -1.89 16.73
C ALA A 102 -13.09 -2.31 18.16
N ALA A 103 -13.62 -1.63 19.16
CA ALA A 103 -13.39 -1.96 20.56
C ALA A 103 -13.86 -3.39 20.89
N SER A 104 -15.07 -3.75 20.48
CA SER A 104 -15.60 -5.11 20.67
C SER A 104 -14.73 -6.17 20.01
N ALA A 105 -14.22 -5.90 18.81
CA ALA A 105 -13.41 -6.84 18.06
C ALA A 105 -12.08 -7.20 18.75
N VAL A 106 -11.54 -6.29 19.58
CA VAL A 106 -10.24 -6.48 20.26
C VAL A 106 -10.37 -6.59 21.79
N GLY A 107 -11.59 -6.56 22.34
CA GLY A 107 -11.82 -6.68 23.77
C GLY A 107 -11.44 -5.44 24.59
N GLU A 108 -11.45 -4.27 23.98
CA GLU A 108 -11.20 -2.98 24.63
C GLU A 108 -12.52 -2.32 25.06
N LYS A 109 -12.46 -1.50 26.10
CA LYS A 109 -13.61 -0.71 26.53
C LYS A 109 -13.94 0.40 25.54
N SER A 110 -12.91 1.00 24.96
CA SER A 110 -13.04 2.03 23.93
C SER A 110 -11.81 2.01 23.02
N ILE A 111 -11.99 2.49 21.81
CA ILE A 111 -10.94 2.69 20.80
C ILE A 111 -11.01 4.14 20.34
N GLU A 112 -9.85 4.73 20.19
CA GLU A 112 -9.65 6.06 19.58
C GLU A 112 -8.61 6.00 18.48
N MET A 113 -8.77 6.86 17.48
CA MET A 113 -7.71 7.07 16.51
C MET A 113 -6.50 7.70 17.20
N ILE A 114 -5.28 7.24 16.89
CA ILE A 114 -4.09 7.90 17.42
C ILE A 114 -3.97 9.31 16.83
N LYS A 115 -3.24 10.17 17.53
CA LYS A 115 -2.95 11.51 17.03
C LYS A 115 -2.00 11.40 15.82
N SER A 116 -2.21 12.24 14.83
CA SER A 116 -1.43 12.24 13.59
C SER A 116 0.09 12.36 13.87
N LYS A 117 0.49 13.14 14.88
CA LYS A 117 1.89 13.28 15.30
C LYS A 117 2.53 12.01 15.84
N ASP A 118 1.72 11.06 16.33
CA ASP A 118 2.20 9.82 16.94
C ASP A 118 2.37 8.69 15.92
N LEU A 119 1.81 8.84 14.72
CA LEU A 119 1.81 7.79 13.70
C LEU A 119 3.22 7.44 13.23
N LEU A 120 4.03 8.43 12.87
CA LEU A 120 5.38 8.21 12.38
C LEU A 120 6.31 7.57 13.43
N PRO A 121 6.38 8.08 14.68
CA PRO A 121 7.19 7.44 15.71
C PRO A 121 6.77 6.00 16.00
N LEU A 122 5.47 5.72 15.96
CA LEU A 122 4.90 4.42 16.31
C LEU A 122 5.08 3.38 15.19
N THR A 123 4.84 3.76 13.95
CA THR A 123 4.73 2.84 12.81
C THR A 123 5.86 2.96 11.79
N GLY A 124 6.48 4.12 11.68
CA GLY A 124 7.40 4.46 10.60
C GLY A 124 6.71 5.01 9.34
N TYR A 125 5.39 5.15 9.37
CA TYR A 125 4.58 5.65 8.26
C TYR A 125 3.95 6.99 8.58
N ILE A 126 3.58 7.72 7.53
CA ILE A 126 2.82 8.98 7.63
C ILE A 126 1.38 8.77 7.19
N HIS A 127 0.51 9.70 7.55
CA HIS A 127 -0.88 9.70 7.12
C HIS A 127 -0.99 9.66 5.59
N GLY A 128 -1.84 8.79 5.06
CA GLY A 128 -1.98 8.55 3.62
C GLY A 128 -0.99 7.54 3.03
N GLY A 129 0.05 7.16 3.77
CA GLY A 129 1.05 6.17 3.35
C GLY A 129 1.25 5.03 4.36
N CYS A 130 0.27 4.79 5.24
CA CYS A 130 0.36 3.75 6.25
C CYS A 130 -0.02 2.38 5.67
N SER A 131 0.88 1.41 5.77
CA SER A 131 0.66 0.02 5.37
C SER A 131 0.53 -0.89 6.58
N PRO A 132 -0.25 -1.99 6.48
CA PRO A 132 -0.27 -3.01 7.52
C PRO A 132 1.04 -3.81 7.60
N LEU A 133 1.83 -3.79 6.53
CA LEU A 133 3.13 -4.48 6.45
C LEU A 133 4.29 -3.54 6.76
N GLY A 134 5.35 -4.07 7.36
CA GLY A 134 6.59 -3.33 7.55
C GLY A 134 6.55 -2.25 8.63
N MET A 135 5.58 -2.26 9.53
CA MET A 135 5.56 -1.37 10.69
C MET A 135 6.75 -1.63 11.62
N LYS A 136 7.21 -0.59 12.34
CA LYS A 136 8.29 -0.71 13.32
C LYS A 136 8.02 -1.76 14.38
N LYS A 137 6.76 -1.90 14.80
CA LYS A 137 6.26 -2.93 15.72
C LYS A 137 5.06 -3.63 15.10
N THR A 138 4.90 -4.90 15.41
CA THR A 138 3.71 -5.66 15.02
C THR A 138 2.59 -5.41 16.03
N PHE A 139 1.46 -4.94 15.54
CA PHE A 139 0.25 -4.75 16.35
C PHE A 139 -0.83 -5.75 15.94
N PRO A 140 -1.71 -6.14 16.87
CA PRO A 140 -2.89 -6.91 16.50
C PRO A 140 -3.66 -6.22 15.39
N THR A 141 -3.99 -6.97 14.35
CA THR A 141 -4.63 -6.45 13.14
C THR A 141 -5.97 -7.13 12.92
N VAL A 142 -6.98 -6.33 12.64
CA VAL A 142 -8.34 -6.77 12.29
C VAL A 142 -8.74 -6.12 10.97
N ILE A 143 -9.24 -6.92 10.05
CA ILE A 143 -9.71 -6.45 8.74
C ILE A 143 -11.23 -6.58 8.70
N ASP A 144 -11.90 -5.60 8.11
CA ASP A 144 -13.34 -5.68 7.93
C ASP A 144 -13.74 -6.98 7.23
N GLU A 145 -14.80 -7.60 7.70
CA GLU A 145 -15.26 -8.92 7.21
C GLU A 145 -15.54 -8.97 5.72
N SER A 146 -15.77 -7.82 5.07
CA SER A 146 -15.97 -7.73 3.62
C SER A 146 -14.78 -8.27 2.82
N VAL A 147 -13.57 -8.30 3.40
CA VAL A 147 -12.39 -8.86 2.74
C VAL A 147 -12.55 -10.33 2.37
N ALA A 148 -13.35 -11.08 3.14
CA ALA A 148 -13.57 -12.50 2.90
C ALA A 148 -14.30 -12.80 1.57
N THR A 149 -14.97 -11.82 0.99
CA THR A 149 -15.67 -11.93 -0.30
C THR A 149 -14.81 -11.57 -1.50
N LEU A 150 -13.58 -11.15 -1.28
CA LEU A 150 -12.69 -10.63 -2.32
C LEU A 150 -11.61 -11.64 -2.68
N ASP A 151 -11.38 -11.84 -3.98
CA ASP A 151 -10.24 -12.63 -4.47
C ASP A 151 -8.94 -11.87 -4.29
N ARG A 152 -8.97 -10.57 -4.52
CA ARG A 152 -7.83 -9.65 -4.39
C ARG A 152 -8.31 -8.34 -3.81
N PHE A 153 -7.42 -7.67 -3.09
CA PHE A 153 -7.67 -6.36 -2.53
C PHE A 153 -6.40 -5.50 -2.54
N PHE A 154 -6.57 -4.21 -2.31
CA PHE A 154 -5.52 -3.20 -2.41
C PHE A 154 -5.31 -2.55 -1.06
N PHE A 155 -4.06 -2.27 -0.73
CA PHE A 155 -3.71 -1.46 0.43
C PHE A 155 -2.40 -0.70 0.18
N SER A 156 -2.10 0.28 1.04
CA SER A 156 -0.92 1.11 0.88
C SER A 156 0.37 0.28 0.86
N ALA A 157 1.25 0.64 -0.07
CA ALA A 157 2.61 0.08 -0.14
C ALA A 157 3.60 0.78 0.81
N GLY A 158 3.13 1.59 1.75
CA GLY A 158 3.96 2.28 2.73
C GLY A 158 4.46 3.67 2.30
N LYS A 159 3.94 4.19 1.19
CA LYS A 159 4.26 5.52 0.69
C LYS A 159 3.07 6.08 -0.10
N ILE A 160 2.79 7.38 0.07
CA ILE A 160 1.79 8.06 -0.75
C ILE A 160 2.11 7.87 -2.23
N GLY A 161 1.12 7.49 -3.02
CA GLY A 161 1.28 7.27 -4.45
C GLY A 161 1.47 5.81 -4.85
N PHE A 162 1.57 4.90 -3.89
CA PHE A 162 1.82 3.48 -4.16
C PHE A 162 0.86 2.57 -3.40
N GLN A 163 0.31 1.61 -4.13
CA GLN A 163 -0.53 0.54 -3.58
C GLN A 163 0.03 -0.81 -3.97
N VAL A 164 -0.23 -1.82 -3.16
CA VAL A 164 -0.01 -3.22 -3.51
C VAL A 164 -1.35 -3.95 -3.57
N GLU A 165 -1.43 -4.90 -4.45
CA GLU A 165 -2.58 -5.77 -4.65
C GLU A 165 -2.17 -7.21 -4.43
N MET A 166 -2.93 -7.93 -3.61
CA MET A 166 -2.72 -9.35 -3.34
C MET A 166 -4.02 -10.01 -2.87
N SER A 167 -4.02 -11.33 -2.80
CA SER A 167 -5.13 -12.06 -2.20
C SER A 167 -5.12 -11.93 -0.67
N PRO A 168 -6.28 -12.01 0.00
CA PRO A 168 -6.34 -12.07 1.45
C PRO A 168 -5.54 -13.23 2.04
N ALA A 169 -5.54 -14.38 1.38
CA ALA A 169 -4.76 -15.56 1.79
C ALA A 169 -3.25 -15.27 1.77
N THR A 170 -2.77 -14.53 0.78
CA THR A 170 -1.36 -14.11 0.72
C THR A 170 -1.00 -13.20 1.89
N LEU A 171 -1.82 -12.21 2.20
CA LEU A 171 -1.59 -11.34 3.35
C LEU A 171 -1.55 -12.15 4.66
N ALA A 172 -2.41 -13.13 4.82
CA ALA A 172 -2.46 -13.98 6.00
C ALA A 172 -1.16 -14.76 6.26
N THR A 173 -0.38 -15.05 5.21
CA THR A 173 0.94 -15.69 5.35
C THR A 173 2.01 -14.73 5.89
N LEU A 174 1.81 -13.43 5.74
CA LEU A 174 2.75 -12.38 6.12
C LEU A 174 2.43 -11.73 7.45
N LEU A 175 1.14 -11.61 7.74
CA LEU A 175 0.62 -10.90 8.90
C LEU A 175 -0.62 -11.66 9.40
N PRO A 176 -0.58 -12.25 10.61
CA PRO A 176 -1.77 -12.84 11.19
C PRO A 176 -2.82 -11.72 11.43
N TYR A 177 -4.03 -11.95 10.97
CA TYR A 177 -5.13 -11.03 11.21
C TYR A 177 -6.42 -11.80 11.47
N ARG A 178 -7.36 -11.13 12.13
CA ARG A 178 -8.73 -11.58 12.27
C ARG A 178 -9.66 -10.69 11.45
N THR A 179 -10.87 -11.17 11.21
CA THR A 179 -11.92 -10.39 10.57
C THR A 179 -13.06 -10.13 11.53
N ALA A 180 -13.71 -8.99 11.37
CA ALA A 180 -14.89 -8.60 12.14
C ALA A 180 -15.68 -7.55 11.36
N ALA A 181 -16.94 -7.35 11.72
CA ALA A 181 -17.72 -6.22 11.24
C ALA A 181 -17.20 -4.95 11.90
N LEU A 182 -16.60 -4.06 11.11
CA LEU A 182 -15.87 -2.89 11.61
C LEU A 182 -16.47 -1.55 11.16
N THR A 183 -17.33 -1.55 10.14
CA THR A 183 -17.75 -0.30 9.51
C THR A 183 -19.06 0.21 10.06
N VAL A 184 -19.21 1.53 10.05
CA VAL A 184 -20.49 2.20 10.35
C VAL A 184 -21.55 1.77 9.34
N ARG A 185 -22.71 1.42 9.81
CA ARG A 185 -23.87 1.05 8.99
C ARG A 185 -24.64 2.27 8.50
#